data_3c0962757efdb76cc48d7d164bc13d50
#
_entry.id   3c0962757efdb76cc48d7d164bc13d50
#
_cell.length_a   1.000
_cell.length_b   1.000
_cell.length_c   1.000
_cell.angle_alpha   90.00
_cell.angle_beta   90.00
_cell.angle_gamma   90.00
#
_symmetry.space_group_name_H-M   'P 1'
#
loop_
_entity.id
_entity.type
_entity.pdbx_description
1 polymer ?
#
loop_
_entity_poly.entity_id
_entity_poly.type
_entity_poly.pdbx_seq_one_letter_code
_entity_poly.pdbx_strand_id
1 'polypeptide(L)'
;PNGIGKSTLIKSIVGKIPLIDGTVKLGANVAMGYYDQEQRDLTPSNSVLEELWKDHSLVPEVEIRNRLGAFLFSGDDVQKAVGMLSGGEKARLLLAKLSMQNDNFLVLDEPTNHLDIDSREVLENALIDFDGTLLFVSHDRYFINRVADKVLEISAEGSKLYLGDYDYYLEKKAEEAEIATLLATENELVSEQVAPSSYQALKDDQKWRRKLTREISALDERLQAFDVTIAELHEQMVVSSEDFVKLGDLQKELDAVMAEKEAVEELWLEKSEELGE
;
A
#
# COMPACT_ATOMS: atom_id res chain seq x y z
N PRO A 1 8.93 1.78 13.61
CA PRO A 1 10.37 2.06 13.66
C PRO A 1 11.19 0.84 13.28
N ASN A 2 12.40 1.03 12.70
CA ASN A 2 13.32 -0.06 12.44
C ASN A 2 13.82 -0.67 13.76
N GLY A 3 14.10 -1.98 13.78
CA GLY A 3 14.64 -2.68 14.96
C GLY A 3 13.62 -3.07 16.03
N ILE A 4 12.34 -2.82 15.85
CA ILE A 4 11.28 -3.18 16.83
C ILE A 4 10.92 -4.68 16.82
N GLY A 5 11.52 -5.47 15.93
CA GLY A 5 11.31 -6.91 15.87
C GLY A 5 10.25 -7.40 14.87
N LYS A 6 9.81 -6.58 13.89
CA LYS A 6 8.81 -6.97 12.89
C LYS A 6 9.20 -8.24 12.11
N SER A 7 10.38 -8.24 11.48
CA SER A 7 10.91 -9.41 10.76
C SER A 7 11.17 -10.60 11.68
N THR A 8 11.58 -10.35 12.93
CA THR A 8 11.75 -11.41 13.94
C THR A 8 10.41 -12.07 14.27
N LEU A 9 9.35 -11.28 14.44
CA LEU A 9 8.00 -11.80 14.67
C LEU A 9 7.52 -12.66 13.51
N ILE A 10 7.67 -12.17 12.27
CA ILE A 10 7.31 -12.93 11.07
C ILE A 10 8.09 -14.24 11.00
N LYS A 11 9.42 -14.21 11.19
CA LYS A 11 10.29 -15.40 11.20
C LYS A 11 9.94 -16.39 12.30
N SER A 12 9.43 -15.90 13.44
CA SER A 12 8.92 -16.77 14.53
C SER A 12 7.58 -17.40 14.16
N ILE A 13 6.68 -16.66 13.50
CA ILE A 13 5.37 -17.18 13.03
C ILE A 13 5.58 -18.32 12.03
N VAL A 14 6.52 -18.18 11.10
CA VAL A 14 6.82 -19.21 10.11
C VAL A 14 7.74 -20.33 10.65
N GLY A 15 8.13 -20.26 11.92
CA GLY A 15 8.94 -21.29 12.56
C GLY A 15 10.45 -21.28 12.21
N LYS A 16 10.95 -20.24 11.55
CA LYS A 16 12.40 -20.07 11.25
C LYS A 16 13.21 -19.66 12.47
N ILE A 17 12.59 -19.03 13.47
CA ILE A 17 13.19 -18.63 14.74
C ILE A 17 12.32 -19.17 15.85
N PRO A 18 12.90 -19.74 16.93
CA PRO A 18 12.12 -20.22 18.07
C PRO A 18 11.42 -19.04 18.78
N LEU A 19 10.21 -19.28 19.27
CA LEU A 19 9.49 -18.35 20.13
C LEU A 19 10.21 -18.23 21.47
N ILE A 20 10.30 -17.03 22.00
CA ILE A 20 10.79 -16.77 23.37
C ILE A 20 9.70 -17.17 24.36
N ASP A 21 8.44 -16.82 24.05
CA ASP A 21 7.27 -17.15 24.85
C ASP A 21 6.03 -17.21 23.94
N GLY A 22 4.95 -17.82 24.41
CA GLY A 22 3.71 -17.96 23.69
C GLY A 22 3.65 -19.16 22.74
N THR A 23 2.61 -19.22 21.92
CA THR A 23 2.38 -20.29 20.94
C THR A 23 1.79 -19.76 19.65
N VAL A 24 2.24 -20.30 18.52
CA VAL A 24 1.62 -20.11 17.20
C VAL A 24 0.79 -21.35 16.89
N LYS A 25 -0.49 -21.16 16.56
CA LYS A 25 -1.39 -22.23 16.14
C LYS A 25 -1.95 -21.92 14.77
N LEU A 26 -1.59 -22.74 13.80
CA LEU A 26 -2.18 -22.69 12.47
C LEU A 26 -3.45 -23.55 12.42
N GLY A 27 -4.44 -23.12 11.66
CA GLY A 27 -5.63 -23.90 11.39
C GLY A 27 -5.31 -25.18 10.60
N ALA A 28 -6.17 -26.20 10.67
CA ALA A 28 -5.95 -27.49 10.03
C ALA A 28 -5.76 -27.43 8.50
N ASN A 29 -6.35 -26.42 7.84
CA ASN A 29 -6.30 -26.25 6.39
C ASN A 29 -5.42 -25.06 5.96
N VAL A 30 -4.52 -24.58 6.82
CA VAL A 30 -3.60 -23.48 6.48
C VAL A 30 -2.35 -24.05 5.85
N ALA A 31 -2.16 -23.77 4.57
CA ALA A 31 -0.92 -23.96 3.84
C ALA A 31 -0.19 -22.60 3.77
N MET A 32 1.00 -22.53 4.34
CA MET A 32 1.73 -21.27 4.52
C MET A 32 2.94 -21.19 3.61
N GLY A 33 2.94 -20.20 2.72
CA GLY A 33 4.09 -19.78 1.92
C GLY A 33 4.85 -18.65 2.61
N TYR A 34 6.18 -18.67 2.53
CA TYR A 34 7.03 -17.62 3.07
C TYR A 34 7.98 -17.06 2.02
N TYR A 35 7.89 -15.77 1.80
CA TYR A 35 8.81 -15.03 0.94
C TYR A 35 9.90 -14.36 1.80
N ASP A 36 11.15 -14.79 1.62
CA ASP A 36 12.33 -14.23 2.28
C ASP A 36 13.04 -13.24 1.37
N GLN A 37 13.36 -12.07 1.89
CA GLN A 37 14.15 -11.04 1.21
C GLN A 37 15.50 -11.56 0.70
N GLU A 38 16.11 -12.54 1.37
CA GLU A 38 17.44 -13.07 1.02
C GLU A 38 17.44 -14.01 -0.20
N GLN A 39 16.27 -14.32 -0.78
CA GLN A 39 16.10 -15.10 -2.02
C GLN A 39 16.95 -16.40 -2.10
N ARG A 40 17.17 -17.05 -0.95
CA ARG A 40 18.07 -18.22 -0.81
C ARG A 40 17.54 -19.48 -1.46
N ASP A 41 16.27 -19.49 -1.87
CA ASP A 41 15.57 -20.69 -2.35
C ASP A 41 15.69 -20.90 -3.88
N LEU A 42 16.48 -20.08 -4.58
CA LEU A 42 16.72 -20.20 -6.01
C LEU A 42 18.03 -20.91 -6.30
N THR A 43 18.02 -21.84 -7.28
CA THR A 43 19.21 -22.59 -7.72
C THR A 43 19.93 -21.82 -8.83
N PRO A 44 21.12 -21.23 -8.61
CA PRO A 44 21.75 -20.34 -9.58
C PRO A 44 22.11 -20.98 -10.93
N SER A 45 22.30 -22.32 -10.97
CA SER A 45 22.66 -23.05 -12.17
C SER A 45 21.49 -23.41 -13.09
N ASN A 46 20.25 -23.35 -12.56
CA ASN A 46 19.06 -23.64 -13.34
C ASN A 46 18.73 -22.47 -14.27
N SER A 47 18.09 -22.74 -15.40
CA SER A 47 17.38 -21.69 -16.13
C SER A 47 16.12 -21.25 -15.38
N VAL A 48 15.60 -20.08 -15.72
CA VAL A 48 14.32 -19.57 -15.16
C VAL A 48 13.20 -20.61 -15.35
N LEU A 49 13.11 -21.21 -16.52
CA LEU A 49 12.14 -22.25 -16.84
C LEU A 49 12.32 -23.49 -15.95
N GLU A 50 13.53 -24.02 -15.87
CA GLU A 50 13.84 -25.21 -15.06
C GLU A 50 13.58 -24.94 -13.59
N GLU A 51 13.91 -23.75 -13.09
CA GLU A 51 13.73 -23.39 -11.69
C GLU A 51 12.25 -23.40 -11.27
N LEU A 52 11.35 -22.96 -12.14
CA LEU A 52 9.92 -23.02 -11.86
C LEU A 52 9.36 -24.43 -12.09
N TRP A 53 9.82 -25.11 -13.14
CA TRP A 53 9.28 -26.40 -13.56
C TRP A 53 9.69 -27.56 -12.66
N LYS A 54 10.88 -27.51 -12.02
CA LYS A 54 11.40 -28.61 -11.17
C LYS A 54 10.44 -29.08 -10.09
N ASP A 55 9.68 -28.15 -9.53
CA ASP A 55 8.73 -28.41 -8.45
C ASP A 55 7.33 -28.79 -8.99
N HIS A 56 7.12 -28.66 -10.32
CA HIS A 56 5.84 -28.85 -11.01
C HIS A 56 5.97 -29.71 -12.28
N SER A 57 6.70 -30.82 -12.20
CA SER A 57 7.07 -31.69 -13.35
C SER A 57 5.88 -32.27 -14.11
N LEU A 58 4.69 -32.29 -13.54
CA LEU A 58 3.47 -32.80 -14.20
C LEU A 58 2.74 -31.70 -14.99
N VAL A 59 3.11 -30.42 -14.80
CA VAL A 59 2.50 -29.29 -15.49
C VAL A 59 3.13 -29.17 -16.88
N PRO A 60 2.34 -28.99 -17.96
CA PRO A 60 2.87 -28.78 -19.29
C PRO A 60 3.77 -27.54 -19.39
N GLU A 61 4.85 -27.62 -20.18
CA GLU A 61 5.80 -26.50 -20.36
C GLU A 61 5.11 -25.20 -20.77
N VAL A 62 4.10 -25.28 -21.63
CA VAL A 62 3.35 -24.10 -22.09
C VAL A 62 2.69 -23.36 -20.92
N GLU A 63 2.18 -24.07 -19.94
CA GLU A 63 1.55 -23.48 -18.77
C GLU A 63 2.60 -22.82 -17.86
N ILE A 64 3.76 -23.46 -17.68
CA ILE A 64 4.91 -22.86 -16.97
C ILE A 64 5.36 -21.56 -17.65
N ARG A 65 5.48 -21.57 -19.00
CA ARG A 65 5.84 -20.38 -19.77
C ARG A 65 4.80 -19.27 -19.67
N ASN A 66 3.51 -19.61 -19.68
CA ASN A 66 2.43 -18.65 -19.50
C ASN A 66 2.49 -18.01 -18.10
N ARG A 67 2.77 -18.81 -17.08
CA ARG A 67 2.95 -18.30 -15.71
C ARG A 67 4.16 -17.37 -15.64
N LEU A 68 5.30 -17.76 -16.18
CA LEU A 68 6.49 -16.91 -16.26
C LEU A 68 6.21 -15.61 -17.02
N GLY A 69 5.42 -15.65 -18.10
CA GLY A 69 4.99 -14.48 -18.86
C GLY A 69 4.22 -13.47 -18.03
N ALA A 70 3.34 -13.93 -17.13
CA ALA A 70 2.61 -13.07 -16.20
C ALA A 70 3.54 -12.31 -15.22
N PHE A 71 4.76 -12.86 -14.99
CA PHE A 71 5.81 -12.23 -14.19
C PHE A 71 6.92 -11.59 -15.04
N LEU A 72 6.59 -11.19 -16.28
CA LEU A 72 7.47 -10.49 -17.23
C LEU A 72 8.71 -11.27 -17.67
N PHE A 73 8.67 -12.62 -17.67
CA PHE A 73 9.68 -13.45 -18.31
C PHE A 73 9.16 -13.94 -19.67
N SER A 74 9.73 -13.46 -20.77
CA SER A 74 9.29 -13.79 -22.13
C SER A 74 10.45 -14.12 -23.05
N GLY A 75 10.15 -14.81 -24.15
CA GLY A 75 11.14 -15.14 -25.18
C GLY A 75 12.36 -15.86 -24.62
N ASP A 76 13.54 -15.27 -24.79
CA ASP A 76 14.82 -15.84 -24.38
C ASP A 76 15.09 -15.70 -22.86
N ASP A 77 14.33 -14.85 -22.17
CA ASP A 77 14.51 -14.66 -20.73
C ASP A 77 14.31 -15.92 -19.92
N VAL A 78 13.40 -16.79 -20.36
CA VAL A 78 13.12 -18.07 -19.68
C VAL A 78 14.29 -19.05 -19.73
N GLN A 79 15.25 -18.85 -20.63
CA GLN A 79 16.46 -19.67 -20.77
C GLN A 79 17.67 -19.09 -20.00
N LYS A 80 17.56 -17.85 -19.49
CA LYS A 80 18.62 -17.25 -18.68
C LYS A 80 18.87 -18.08 -17.43
N ALA A 81 20.14 -18.24 -17.06
CA ALA A 81 20.50 -18.85 -15.79
C ALA A 81 20.06 -17.93 -14.62
N VAL A 82 19.47 -18.50 -13.59
CA VAL A 82 19.01 -17.78 -12.39
C VAL A 82 20.12 -16.97 -11.73
N GLY A 83 21.36 -17.47 -11.79
CA GLY A 83 22.53 -16.75 -11.28
C GLY A 83 22.82 -15.43 -12.00
N MET A 84 22.36 -15.27 -13.25
CA MET A 84 22.57 -14.08 -14.08
C MET A 84 21.45 -13.03 -13.92
N LEU A 85 20.37 -13.36 -13.21
CA LEU A 85 19.26 -12.47 -12.99
C LEU A 85 19.63 -11.33 -12.04
N SER A 86 19.08 -10.14 -12.31
CA SER A 86 19.07 -9.00 -11.37
C SER A 86 18.28 -9.34 -10.11
N GLY A 87 18.40 -8.51 -9.08
CA GLY A 87 17.60 -8.65 -7.85
C GLY A 87 16.10 -8.63 -8.10
N GLY A 88 15.62 -7.70 -8.95
CA GLY A 88 14.21 -7.61 -9.35
C GLY A 88 13.72 -8.82 -10.12
N GLU A 89 14.51 -9.33 -11.10
CA GLU A 89 14.17 -10.54 -11.84
C GLU A 89 14.09 -11.77 -10.93
N LYS A 90 15.02 -11.91 -9.96
CA LYS A 90 14.96 -13.00 -8.97
C LYS A 90 13.72 -12.93 -8.10
N ALA A 91 13.35 -11.74 -7.70
CA ALA A 91 12.12 -11.52 -6.92
C ALA A 91 10.88 -11.92 -7.73
N ARG A 92 10.76 -11.51 -9.00
CA ARG A 92 9.66 -11.92 -9.89
C ARG A 92 9.61 -13.43 -10.08
N LEU A 93 10.75 -14.09 -10.24
CA LEU A 93 10.81 -15.56 -10.36
C LEU A 93 10.33 -16.25 -9.08
N LEU A 94 10.72 -15.74 -7.92
CA LEU A 94 10.27 -16.28 -6.63
C LEU A 94 8.77 -16.11 -6.44
N LEU A 95 8.22 -14.96 -6.86
CA LEU A 95 6.77 -14.74 -6.86
C LEU A 95 6.03 -15.68 -7.82
N ALA A 96 6.59 -15.92 -9.01
CA ALA A 96 6.05 -16.91 -9.94
C ALA A 96 6.02 -18.32 -9.30
N LYS A 97 7.06 -18.71 -8.55
CA LYS A 97 7.07 -19.96 -7.76
C LYS A 97 5.96 -19.98 -6.71
N LEU A 98 5.84 -18.93 -5.92
CA LEU A 98 4.79 -18.82 -4.90
C LEU A 98 3.39 -18.91 -5.50
N SER A 99 3.16 -18.26 -6.65
CA SER A 99 1.84 -18.29 -7.32
C SER A 99 1.42 -19.67 -7.84
N MET A 100 2.35 -20.62 -7.95
CA MET A 100 2.08 -21.99 -8.33
C MET A 100 1.92 -22.95 -7.14
N GLN A 101 2.24 -22.49 -5.94
CA GLN A 101 1.98 -23.24 -4.71
C GLN A 101 0.51 -23.09 -4.33
N ASN A 102 -0.07 -24.13 -3.72
CA ASN A 102 -1.45 -24.08 -3.22
C ASN A 102 -1.51 -23.49 -1.80
N ASP A 103 -0.70 -22.46 -1.55
CA ASP A 103 -0.70 -21.77 -0.29
C ASP A 103 -1.93 -20.86 -0.19
N ASN A 104 -2.54 -20.81 0.99
CA ASN A 104 -3.68 -19.92 1.29
C ASN A 104 -3.34 -18.90 2.39
N PHE A 105 -2.10 -18.89 2.85
CA PHE A 105 -1.56 -17.91 3.76
C PHE A 105 -0.12 -17.56 3.33
N LEU A 106 0.07 -16.34 2.80
CA LEU A 106 1.40 -15.85 2.40
C LEU A 106 1.96 -14.89 3.43
N VAL A 107 3.22 -15.11 3.79
CA VAL A 107 3.98 -14.27 4.69
C VAL A 107 5.15 -13.65 3.93
N LEU A 108 5.23 -12.31 3.87
CA LEU A 108 6.24 -11.60 3.09
C LEU A 108 7.02 -10.61 3.97
N ASP A 109 8.35 -10.68 3.90
CA ASP A 109 9.24 -9.77 4.63
C ASP A 109 9.91 -8.81 3.64
N GLU A 110 9.48 -7.52 3.65
CA GLU A 110 9.93 -6.43 2.79
C GLU A 110 9.91 -6.79 1.28
N PRO A 111 8.75 -7.21 0.73
CA PRO A 111 8.70 -7.77 -0.63
C PRO A 111 8.97 -6.76 -1.73
N THR A 112 8.85 -5.46 -1.47
CA THR A 112 9.10 -4.38 -2.43
C THR A 112 10.57 -3.94 -2.49
N ASN A 113 11.41 -4.41 -1.58
CA ASN A 113 12.81 -4.02 -1.53
C ASN A 113 13.58 -4.50 -2.78
N HIS A 114 14.38 -3.60 -3.33
CA HIS A 114 15.21 -3.84 -4.53
C HIS A 114 14.42 -4.12 -5.82
N LEU A 115 13.10 -3.92 -5.82
CA LEU A 115 12.29 -4.00 -7.03
C LEU A 115 12.33 -2.67 -7.81
N ASP A 116 12.47 -2.78 -9.13
CA ASP A 116 12.13 -1.70 -10.05
C ASP A 116 10.61 -1.46 -10.09
N ILE A 117 10.19 -0.38 -10.73
CA ILE A 117 8.78 0.03 -10.80
C ILE A 117 7.92 -1.07 -11.42
N ASP A 118 8.36 -1.64 -12.54
CA ASP A 118 7.60 -2.67 -13.27
C ASP A 118 7.45 -3.95 -12.44
N SER A 119 8.53 -4.38 -11.76
CA SER A 119 8.51 -5.55 -10.88
C SER A 119 7.61 -5.35 -9.66
N ARG A 120 7.54 -4.13 -9.14
CA ARG A 120 6.67 -3.76 -8.03
C ARG A 120 5.20 -3.84 -8.44
N GLU A 121 4.85 -3.31 -9.60
CA GLU A 121 3.48 -3.36 -10.12
C GLU A 121 3.01 -4.81 -10.33
N VAL A 122 3.88 -5.67 -10.87
CA VAL A 122 3.58 -7.10 -11.02
C VAL A 122 3.35 -7.78 -9.67
N LEU A 123 4.19 -7.47 -8.67
CA LEU A 123 4.00 -7.96 -7.30
C LEU A 123 2.65 -7.52 -6.72
N GLU A 124 2.34 -6.23 -6.80
CA GLU A 124 1.11 -5.66 -6.26
C GLU A 124 -0.12 -6.32 -6.86
N ASN A 125 -0.17 -6.43 -8.20
CA ASN A 125 -1.28 -7.07 -8.90
C ASN A 125 -1.41 -8.56 -8.51
N ALA A 126 -0.31 -9.28 -8.43
CA ALA A 126 -0.31 -10.70 -8.01
C ALA A 126 -0.81 -10.89 -6.56
N LEU A 127 -0.53 -9.94 -5.67
CA LEU A 127 -1.00 -10.01 -4.28
C LEU A 127 -2.45 -9.56 -4.12
N ILE A 128 -2.92 -8.61 -4.93
CA ILE A 128 -4.34 -8.21 -4.96
C ILE A 128 -5.22 -9.35 -5.47
N ASP A 129 -4.74 -10.08 -6.48
CA ASP A 129 -5.46 -11.22 -7.06
C ASP A 129 -5.34 -12.52 -6.22
N PHE A 130 -4.57 -12.49 -5.15
CA PHE A 130 -4.37 -13.67 -4.30
C PHE A 130 -5.60 -13.94 -3.43
N ASP A 131 -6.22 -15.10 -3.65
CA ASP A 131 -7.42 -15.55 -2.91
C ASP A 131 -7.02 -16.25 -1.59
N GLY A 132 -6.41 -15.49 -0.68
CA GLY A 132 -5.95 -16.02 0.60
C GLY A 132 -5.66 -14.91 1.61
N THR A 133 -4.98 -15.28 2.68
CA THR A 133 -4.55 -14.32 3.71
C THR A 133 -3.12 -13.88 3.47
N LEU A 134 -2.89 -12.57 3.49
CA LEU A 134 -1.56 -11.96 3.39
C LEU A 134 -1.12 -11.39 4.74
N LEU A 135 0.10 -11.71 5.14
CA LEU A 135 0.78 -11.07 6.24
C LEU A 135 2.12 -10.53 5.74
N PHE A 136 2.31 -9.23 5.75
CA PHE A 136 3.55 -8.67 5.27
C PHE A 136 4.10 -7.54 6.14
N VAL A 137 5.41 -7.35 6.06
CA VAL A 137 6.10 -6.16 6.56
C VAL A 137 6.58 -5.37 5.36
N SER A 138 6.29 -4.08 5.32
CA SER A 138 6.83 -3.17 4.32
C SER A 138 7.04 -1.77 4.90
N HIS A 139 7.99 -1.03 4.33
CA HIS A 139 8.20 0.38 4.56
C HIS A 139 7.63 1.24 3.42
N ASP A 140 7.13 0.62 2.38
CA ASP A 140 6.53 1.28 1.23
C ASP A 140 5.06 1.60 1.52
N ARG A 141 4.78 2.87 1.76
CA ARG A 141 3.42 3.35 2.10
C ARG A 141 2.43 3.12 0.97
N TYR A 142 2.85 3.33 -0.27
CA TYR A 142 2.00 3.11 -1.44
C TYR A 142 1.60 1.63 -1.56
N PHE A 143 2.57 0.73 -1.41
CA PHE A 143 2.33 -0.71 -1.39
C PHE A 143 1.37 -1.11 -0.26
N ILE A 144 1.58 -0.59 0.97
CA ILE A 144 0.71 -0.89 2.10
C ILE A 144 -0.73 -0.45 1.81
N ASN A 145 -0.94 0.78 1.33
CA ASN A 145 -2.27 1.31 1.02
C ASN A 145 -2.98 0.50 -0.07
N ARG A 146 -2.23 0.00 -1.04
CA ARG A 146 -2.81 -0.74 -2.18
C ARG A 146 -3.20 -2.17 -1.84
N VAL A 147 -2.51 -2.81 -0.89
CA VAL A 147 -2.63 -4.25 -0.62
C VAL A 147 -3.25 -4.56 0.75
N ALA A 148 -3.05 -3.70 1.75
CA ALA A 148 -3.51 -3.97 3.11
C ALA A 148 -4.94 -3.51 3.34
N ASP A 149 -5.74 -4.37 3.95
CA ASP A 149 -7.06 -4.07 4.53
C ASP A 149 -7.03 -3.88 6.06
N LYS A 150 -5.88 -4.17 6.67
CA LYS A 150 -5.65 -4.05 8.12
C LYS A 150 -4.18 -3.72 8.40
N VAL A 151 -3.95 -2.90 9.42
CA VAL A 151 -2.62 -2.55 9.89
C VAL A 151 -2.43 -3.00 11.33
N LEU A 152 -1.41 -3.84 11.57
CA LEU A 152 -0.98 -4.21 12.91
C LEU A 152 0.21 -3.36 13.32
N GLU A 153 -0.02 -2.43 14.23
CA GLU A 153 1.07 -1.66 14.85
C GLU A 153 1.72 -2.48 15.96
N ILE A 154 3.06 -2.48 15.97
CA ILE A 154 3.87 -3.08 17.03
C ILE A 154 4.69 -1.97 17.69
N SER A 155 4.55 -1.84 19.01
CA SER A 155 5.30 -0.90 19.84
C SER A 155 5.94 -1.60 21.04
N ALA A 156 6.73 -0.87 21.82
CA ALA A 156 7.27 -1.37 23.08
C ALA A 156 6.18 -1.64 24.14
N GLU A 157 5.03 -1.00 23.98
CA GLU A 157 3.88 -1.08 24.91
C GLU A 157 2.92 -2.21 24.53
N GLY A 158 3.11 -2.82 23.35
CA GLY A 158 2.25 -3.90 22.86
C GLY A 158 1.94 -3.80 21.37
N SER A 159 0.85 -4.45 20.96
CA SER A 159 0.38 -4.42 19.58
C SER A 159 -1.06 -3.93 19.50
N LYS A 160 -1.38 -3.18 18.44
CA LYS A 160 -2.72 -2.67 18.18
C LYS A 160 -3.12 -2.90 16.72
N LEU A 161 -4.32 -3.43 16.52
CA LEU A 161 -4.88 -3.71 15.19
C LEU A 161 -5.81 -2.56 14.77
N TYR A 162 -5.59 -2.04 13.58
CA TYR A 162 -6.45 -1.07 12.90
C TYR A 162 -7.11 -1.75 11.70
N LEU A 163 -8.43 -1.61 11.60
CA LEU A 163 -9.25 -2.20 10.54
C LEU A 163 -9.43 -1.17 9.41
N GLY A 164 -8.44 -1.10 8.54
CA GLY A 164 -8.35 -0.18 7.42
C GLY A 164 -6.95 -0.18 6.83
N ASP A 165 -6.75 0.57 5.77
CA ASP A 165 -5.48 0.77 5.10
C ASP A 165 -4.49 1.62 5.92
N TYR A 166 -3.37 2.00 5.30
CA TYR A 166 -2.35 2.79 5.99
C TYR A 166 -2.79 4.22 6.27
N ASP A 167 -3.61 4.82 5.40
CA ASP A 167 -4.11 6.18 5.59
C ASP A 167 -5.12 6.23 6.74
N TYR A 168 -6.02 5.26 6.82
CA TYR A 168 -6.90 5.08 7.98
C TYR A 168 -6.11 4.90 9.29
N TYR A 169 -5.03 4.12 9.26
CA TYR A 169 -4.13 3.98 10.41
C TYR A 169 -3.53 5.31 10.85
N LEU A 170 -3.04 6.14 9.89
CA LEU A 170 -2.47 7.45 10.18
C LEU A 170 -3.50 8.41 10.77
N GLU A 171 -4.71 8.43 10.21
CA GLU A 171 -5.82 9.25 10.72
C GLU A 171 -6.14 8.87 12.17
N LYS A 172 -6.29 7.57 12.45
CA LYS A 172 -6.57 7.08 13.80
C LYS A 172 -5.44 7.38 14.78
N LYS A 173 -4.19 7.32 14.35
CA LYS A 173 -3.03 7.71 15.16
C LYS A 173 -3.03 9.19 15.50
N ALA A 174 -3.38 10.04 14.55
CA ALA A 174 -3.50 11.48 14.77
C ALA A 174 -4.62 11.78 15.78
N GLU A 175 -5.78 11.14 15.64
CA GLU A 175 -6.88 11.25 16.61
C GLU A 175 -6.46 10.82 18.02
N GLU A 176 -5.75 9.71 18.15
CA GLU A 176 -5.27 9.20 19.44
C GLU A 176 -4.25 10.13 20.09
N ALA A 177 -3.32 10.68 19.29
CA ALA A 177 -2.34 11.65 19.77
C ALA A 177 -3.02 12.94 20.25
N GLU A 178 -4.05 13.40 19.54
CA GLU A 178 -4.83 14.57 19.93
C GLU A 178 -5.56 14.32 21.26
N ILE A 179 -6.22 13.16 21.39
CA ILE A 179 -6.90 12.78 22.64
C ILE A 179 -5.91 12.68 23.80
N ALA A 180 -4.75 12.08 23.59
CA ALA A 180 -3.69 11.96 24.61
C ALA A 180 -3.19 13.34 25.06
N THR A 181 -3.01 14.27 24.11
CA THR A 181 -2.61 15.66 24.42
C THR A 181 -3.68 16.39 25.24
N LEU A 182 -4.97 16.19 24.91
CA LEU A 182 -6.09 16.76 25.65
C LEU A 182 -6.14 16.24 27.09
N LEU A 183 -5.98 14.92 27.26
CA LEU A 183 -5.98 14.29 28.60
C LEU A 183 -4.75 14.69 29.43
N ALA A 184 -3.57 14.87 28.81
CA ALA A 184 -2.39 15.39 29.48
C ALA A 184 -2.60 16.83 29.95
N THR A 185 -3.19 17.66 29.09
CA THR A 185 -3.52 19.06 29.43
C THR A 185 -4.58 19.16 30.53
N GLU A 186 -5.59 18.27 30.55
CA GLU A 186 -6.55 18.18 31.64
C GLU A 186 -5.90 17.81 32.98
N ASN A 187 -4.96 16.85 32.96
CA ASN A 187 -4.25 16.44 34.18
C ASN A 187 -3.28 17.52 34.69
N GLU A 188 -2.65 18.28 33.81
CA GLU A 188 -1.84 19.45 34.22
C GLU A 188 -2.71 20.57 34.78
N LEU A 189 -3.89 20.82 34.21
CA LEU A 189 -4.84 21.83 34.68
C LEU A 189 -5.48 21.49 36.02
N VAL A 190 -5.55 20.22 36.40
CA VAL A 190 -6.01 19.76 37.73
C VAL A 190 -4.91 19.98 38.79
N SER A 191 -3.64 20.07 38.40
CA SER A 191 -2.49 20.29 39.29
C SER A 191 -2.14 21.78 39.48
N GLU A 192 -2.57 22.67 38.58
CA GLU A 192 -2.41 24.13 38.71
C GLU A 192 -3.78 24.81 38.57
N GLN A 193 -4.16 25.61 39.58
CA GLN A 193 -5.38 26.45 39.56
C GLN A 193 -5.27 27.53 38.48
N VAL A 194 -5.55 27.18 37.21
CA VAL A 194 -5.60 28.12 36.09
C VAL A 194 -7.05 28.47 35.75
N ALA A 195 -7.31 29.74 35.51
CA ALA A 195 -8.62 30.35 35.33
C ALA A 195 -9.42 29.76 34.15
N PRO A 196 -10.78 29.72 34.22
CA PRO A 196 -11.66 29.06 33.21
C PRO A 196 -11.62 29.61 31.77
N SER A 197 -10.97 30.75 31.57
CA SER A 197 -10.96 31.46 30.28
C SER A 197 -10.02 30.88 29.24
N SER A 198 -8.94 30.18 29.62
CA SER A 198 -7.96 29.63 28.68
C SER A 198 -8.40 28.27 28.07
N TYR A 199 -9.21 27.51 28.82
CA TYR A 199 -9.76 26.22 28.37
C TYR A 199 -10.78 26.38 27.23
N GLN A 200 -11.62 27.42 27.28
CA GLN A 200 -12.58 27.69 26.21
C GLN A 200 -11.90 28.12 24.91
N ALA A 201 -10.83 28.90 25.00
CA ALA A 201 -10.07 29.35 23.84
C ALA A 201 -9.35 28.18 23.12
N LEU A 202 -8.77 27.23 23.89
CA LEU A 202 -8.14 26.01 23.32
C LEU A 202 -9.16 25.08 22.66
N LYS A 203 -10.36 24.95 23.25
CA LYS A 203 -11.43 24.12 22.70
C LYS A 203 -12.03 24.69 21.41
N ASP A 204 -12.10 26.02 21.33
CA ASP A 204 -12.57 26.72 20.15
C ASP A 204 -11.52 26.68 19.01
N ASP A 205 -10.22 26.78 19.32
CA ASP A 205 -9.13 26.60 18.34
C ASP A 205 -9.11 25.20 17.75
N GLN A 206 -9.25 24.16 18.58
CA GLN A 206 -9.32 22.77 18.11
C GLN A 206 -10.57 22.49 17.26
N LYS A 207 -11.72 23.03 17.65
CA LYS A 207 -12.95 22.91 16.87
C LYS A 207 -12.82 23.61 15.52
N TRP A 208 -12.12 24.74 15.49
CA TRP A 208 -11.83 25.48 14.27
C TRP A 208 -10.88 24.68 13.36
N ARG A 209 -9.76 24.14 13.88
CA ARG A 209 -8.81 23.31 13.15
C ARG A 209 -9.50 22.08 12.53
N ARG A 210 -10.29 21.33 13.30
CA ARG A 210 -11.07 20.17 12.80
C ARG A 210 -12.05 20.55 11.69
N LYS A 211 -12.67 21.71 11.79
CA LYS A 211 -13.56 22.20 10.74
C LYS A 211 -12.76 22.48 9.47
N LEU A 212 -11.62 23.14 9.61
CA LEU A 212 -10.75 23.52 8.51
C LEU A 212 -10.17 22.27 7.80
N THR A 213 -9.69 21.27 8.54
CA THR A 213 -9.20 19.99 7.99
C THR A 213 -10.30 19.27 7.19
N ARG A 214 -11.56 19.27 7.68
CA ARG A 214 -12.67 18.68 6.92
C ARG A 214 -13.01 19.45 5.65
N GLU A 215 -12.91 20.78 5.70
CA GLU A 215 -13.11 21.61 4.51
C GLU A 215 -12.03 21.37 3.47
N ILE A 216 -10.76 21.24 3.87
CA ILE A 216 -9.63 20.92 3.00
C ILE A 216 -9.82 19.52 2.37
N SER A 217 -10.15 18.49 3.16
CA SER A 217 -10.42 17.15 2.65
C SER A 217 -11.56 17.10 1.63
N ALA A 218 -12.63 17.86 1.86
CA ALA A 218 -13.74 17.96 0.91
C ALA A 218 -13.35 18.68 -0.40
N LEU A 219 -12.42 19.63 -0.32
CA LEU A 219 -11.87 20.31 -1.50
C LEU A 219 -10.95 19.37 -2.29
N ASP A 220 -10.13 18.54 -1.61
CA ASP A 220 -9.30 17.51 -2.24
C ASP A 220 -10.15 16.51 -3.03
N GLU A 221 -11.24 16.01 -2.44
CA GLU A 221 -12.17 15.11 -3.14
C GLU A 221 -12.78 15.77 -4.39
N ARG A 222 -13.10 17.05 -4.32
CA ARG A 222 -13.60 17.79 -5.48
C ARG A 222 -12.56 17.99 -6.55
N LEU A 223 -11.31 18.28 -6.20
CA LEU A 223 -10.20 18.40 -7.15
C LEU A 223 -9.96 17.08 -7.89
N GLN A 224 -9.97 15.95 -7.17
CA GLN A 224 -9.87 14.62 -7.78
C GLN A 224 -11.05 14.34 -8.75
N ALA A 225 -12.26 14.74 -8.40
CA ALA A 225 -13.41 14.60 -9.29
C ALA A 225 -13.27 15.42 -10.57
N PHE A 226 -12.74 16.64 -10.50
CA PHE A 226 -12.43 17.44 -11.69
C PHE A 226 -11.37 16.79 -12.57
N ASP A 227 -10.32 16.20 -11.99
CA ASP A 227 -9.29 15.48 -12.77
C ASP A 227 -9.88 14.32 -13.57
N VAL A 228 -10.79 13.54 -12.97
CA VAL A 228 -11.51 12.47 -13.66
C VAL A 228 -12.37 13.03 -14.81
N THR A 229 -13.12 14.10 -14.55
CA THR A 229 -13.98 14.72 -15.59
C THR A 229 -13.16 15.29 -16.75
N ILE A 230 -12.04 15.93 -16.47
CA ILE A 230 -11.11 16.45 -17.48
C ILE A 230 -10.55 15.30 -18.35
N ALA A 231 -10.18 14.17 -17.72
CA ALA A 231 -9.68 13.00 -18.44
C ALA A 231 -10.76 12.42 -19.37
N GLU A 232 -12.01 12.30 -18.90
CA GLU A 232 -13.15 11.84 -19.69
C GLU A 232 -13.46 12.76 -20.87
N LEU A 233 -13.41 14.09 -20.69
CA LEU A 233 -13.61 15.07 -21.75
C LEU A 233 -12.51 14.97 -22.80
N HIS A 234 -11.24 14.82 -22.41
CA HIS A 234 -10.14 14.60 -23.33
C HIS A 234 -10.32 13.32 -24.16
N GLU A 235 -10.75 12.21 -23.52
CA GLU A 235 -11.04 10.97 -24.25
C GLU A 235 -12.17 11.15 -25.27
N GLN A 236 -13.25 11.85 -24.90
CA GLN A 236 -14.36 12.17 -25.80
C GLN A 236 -13.92 13.05 -26.98
N MET A 237 -13.02 14.01 -26.75
CA MET A 237 -12.46 14.85 -27.81
C MET A 237 -11.63 14.03 -28.81
N VAL A 238 -10.85 13.05 -28.34
CA VAL A 238 -10.09 12.14 -29.21
C VAL A 238 -11.04 11.30 -30.07
N VAL A 239 -12.08 10.75 -29.49
CA VAL A 239 -13.09 9.94 -30.22
C VAL A 239 -13.90 10.78 -31.21
N SER A 240 -14.14 12.06 -30.92
CA SER A 240 -14.93 12.96 -31.75
C SER A 240 -14.08 13.83 -32.67
N SER A 241 -12.82 13.45 -32.95
CA SER A 241 -11.84 14.25 -33.69
C SER A 241 -12.25 14.66 -35.11
N GLU A 242 -13.22 13.99 -35.74
CA GLU A 242 -13.73 14.31 -37.07
C GLU A 242 -14.94 15.27 -37.05
N ASP A 243 -15.56 15.51 -35.88
CA ASP A 243 -16.73 16.37 -35.73
C ASP A 243 -16.39 17.72 -35.10
N PHE A 244 -16.11 18.71 -35.92
CA PHE A 244 -15.71 20.06 -35.51
C PHE A 244 -16.73 20.79 -34.63
N VAL A 245 -18.02 20.51 -34.78
CA VAL A 245 -19.06 21.16 -33.96
C VAL A 245 -19.04 20.58 -32.55
N LYS A 246 -18.97 19.28 -32.46
CA LYS A 246 -18.90 18.55 -31.19
C LYS A 246 -17.62 18.83 -30.43
N LEU A 247 -16.49 18.92 -31.15
CA LEU A 247 -15.20 19.33 -30.58
C LEU A 247 -15.26 20.74 -29.97
N GLY A 248 -15.94 21.67 -30.63
CA GLY A 248 -16.11 23.03 -30.13
C GLY A 248 -16.97 23.11 -28.85
N ASP A 249 -17.96 22.23 -28.71
CA ASP A 249 -18.79 22.16 -27.50
C ASP A 249 -18.06 21.47 -26.35
N LEU A 250 -17.33 20.37 -26.60
CA LEU A 250 -16.48 19.72 -25.63
C LEU A 250 -15.35 20.63 -25.11
N GLN A 251 -14.77 21.47 -26.00
CA GLN A 251 -13.77 22.44 -25.59
C GLN A 251 -14.33 23.49 -24.62
N LYS A 252 -15.55 23.98 -24.87
CA LYS A 252 -16.21 24.92 -23.94
C LYS A 252 -16.50 24.30 -22.59
N GLU A 253 -16.89 23.02 -22.58
CA GLU A 253 -17.16 22.27 -21.37
C GLU A 253 -15.86 22.04 -20.59
N LEU A 254 -14.79 21.69 -21.27
CA LEU A 254 -13.45 21.56 -20.68
C LEU A 254 -12.96 22.88 -20.07
N ASP A 255 -13.10 23.99 -20.80
CA ASP A 255 -12.71 25.32 -20.32
C ASP A 255 -13.50 25.73 -19.06
N ALA A 256 -14.79 25.38 -19.01
CA ALA A 256 -15.64 25.64 -17.84
C ALA A 256 -15.21 24.80 -16.62
N VAL A 257 -14.95 23.51 -16.81
CA VAL A 257 -14.49 22.60 -15.74
C VAL A 257 -13.11 23.02 -15.23
N MET A 258 -12.21 23.44 -16.11
CA MET A 258 -10.89 23.96 -15.72
C MET A 258 -10.98 25.24 -14.89
N ALA A 259 -11.87 26.17 -15.26
CA ALA A 259 -12.11 27.39 -14.50
C ALA A 259 -12.71 27.11 -13.11
N GLU A 260 -13.62 26.12 -13.00
CA GLU A 260 -14.14 25.69 -11.70
C GLU A 260 -13.08 25.01 -10.84
N LYS A 261 -12.20 24.21 -11.46
CA LYS A 261 -11.08 23.57 -10.78
C LYS A 261 -10.13 24.63 -10.21
N GLU A 262 -9.73 25.63 -11.00
CA GLU A 262 -8.83 26.71 -10.57
C GLU A 262 -9.40 27.47 -9.35
N ALA A 263 -10.70 27.76 -9.36
CA ALA A 263 -11.37 28.41 -8.22
C ALA A 263 -11.37 27.53 -6.94
N VAL A 264 -11.45 26.21 -7.09
CA VAL A 264 -11.38 25.27 -5.97
C VAL A 264 -9.94 25.13 -5.47
N GLU A 265 -8.95 25.14 -6.35
CA GLU A 265 -7.52 25.14 -6.01
C GLU A 265 -7.13 26.40 -5.20
N GLU A 266 -7.61 27.60 -5.62
CA GLU A 266 -7.38 28.82 -4.85
C GLU A 266 -7.97 28.73 -3.44
N LEU A 267 -9.20 28.21 -3.32
CA LEU A 267 -9.84 28.05 -2.03
C LEU A 267 -9.13 27.00 -1.15
N TRP A 268 -8.64 25.92 -1.76
CA TRP A 268 -7.84 24.91 -1.08
C TRP A 268 -6.53 25.51 -0.54
N LEU A 269 -5.82 26.30 -1.35
CA LEU A 269 -4.59 27.00 -0.95
C LEU A 269 -4.85 27.96 0.22
N GLU A 270 -5.90 28.78 0.15
CA GLU A 270 -6.29 29.71 1.22
C GLU A 270 -6.53 28.96 2.53
N LYS A 271 -7.26 27.82 2.47
CA LYS A 271 -7.58 27.00 3.64
C LYS A 271 -6.37 26.27 4.23
N SER A 272 -5.45 25.80 3.37
CA SER A 272 -4.20 25.16 3.79
C SER A 272 -3.27 26.17 4.47
N GLU A 273 -3.15 27.38 3.94
CA GLU A 273 -2.40 28.46 4.59
C GLU A 273 -3.00 28.85 5.96
N GLU A 274 -4.33 28.88 6.09
CA GLU A 274 -5.01 29.12 7.37
C GLU A 274 -4.70 28.03 8.41
N LEU A 275 -4.53 26.76 7.97
CA LEU A 275 -4.17 25.64 8.85
C LEU A 275 -2.70 25.69 9.28
N GLY A 276 -1.83 26.36 8.49
CA GLY A 276 -0.39 26.49 8.73
C GLY A 276 0.41 25.33 8.17
N GLU A 277 -0.08 24.70 7.11
CA GLU A 277 0.62 23.71 6.30
C GLU A 277 1.35 24.33 5.09
#